data_328ad77ae6f8f1c3a82b90bc9c23a1b8
#
_entry.id   328ad77ae6f8f1c3a82b90bc9c23a1b8
#
_cell.length_a   1.000
_cell.length_b   1.000
_cell.length_c   1.000
_cell.angle_alpha   90.00
_cell.angle_beta   90.00
_cell.angle_gamma   90.00
#
_symmetry.space_group_name_H-M   'P 1'
#
loop_
_entity.id
_entity.type
_entity.pdbx_description
1 polymer ?
#
loop_
_entity_poly.entity_id
_entity_poly.type
_entity_poly.pdbx_seq_one_letter_code
_entity_poly.pdbx_strand_id
1 'polypeptide(L)' 'MLEEQDNKCKICLGEFNDQTVTNIDHCHTTNKVRGILCPHCNRGLGQFKENIKVLTKAINYLEEKNEPIK' A
#
# COMPACT_ATOMS: atom_id res chain seq x y z
N MET A 1 -12.30 -9.94 4.83
CA MET A 1 -11.11 -9.30 4.25
C MET A 1 -9.95 -9.25 5.21
N LEU A 2 -10.15 -8.76 6.40
CA LEU A 2 -9.02 -8.71 7.34
C LEU A 2 -8.49 -10.10 7.69
N GLU A 3 -9.38 -11.07 7.73
CA GLU A 3 -8.94 -12.44 8.03
C GLU A 3 -7.99 -12.96 6.96
N GLU A 4 -8.24 -12.62 5.71
CA GLU A 4 -7.39 -13.05 4.62
C GLU A 4 -6.04 -12.34 4.67
N GLN A 5 -6.00 -11.19 5.29
CA GLN A 5 -4.78 -10.40 5.42
C GLN A 5 -4.10 -10.58 6.77
N ASP A 6 -4.61 -11.49 7.61
CA ASP A 6 -4.09 -11.72 8.96
C ASP A 6 -4.07 -10.44 9.78
N ASN A 7 -5.11 -9.59 9.59
CA ASN A 7 -5.20 -8.31 10.30
C ASN A 7 -4.00 -7.41 10.03
N LYS A 8 -3.45 -7.48 8.83
CA LYS A 8 -2.28 -6.69 8.46
C LYS A 8 -2.56 -5.90 7.20
N CYS A 9 -1.86 -4.78 7.07
CA CYS A 9 -1.94 -3.99 5.85
C CYS A 9 -1.51 -4.83 4.65
N LYS A 10 -2.25 -4.73 3.58
CA LYS A 10 -1.99 -5.53 2.39
C LYS A 10 -0.64 -5.20 1.74
N ILE A 11 -0.10 -4.02 1.98
CA ILE A 11 1.15 -3.59 1.36
C ILE A 11 2.33 -3.72 2.30
N CYS A 12 2.28 -3.06 3.45
CA CYS A 12 3.45 -3.02 4.33
C CYS A 12 3.44 -4.13 5.37
N LEU A 13 2.33 -4.85 5.49
CA LEU A 13 2.17 -5.96 6.42
C LEU A 13 2.22 -5.54 7.89
N GLY A 14 2.10 -4.24 8.16
CA GLY A 14 1.97 -3.76 9.53
C GLY A 14 0.67 -4.23 10.14
N GLU A 15 0.71 -4.62 11.40
CA GLU A 15 -0.48 -5.17 12.06
C GLU A 15 -1.46 -4.07 12.42
N PHE A 16 -2.74 -4.37 12.26
CA PHE A 16 -3.79 -3.48 12.71
C PHE A 16 -4.13 -3.82 14.15
N ASN A 17 -4.51 -2.80 14.90
CA ASN A 17 -5.00 -3.02 16.25
C ASN A 17 -6.28 -2.18 16.43
N ASP A 18 -6.84 -2.20 17.62
CA ASP A 18 -8.12 -1.55 17.85
C ASP A 18 -8.08 -0.05 17.60
N GLN A 19 -6.90 0.54 17.67
CA GLN A 19 -6.75 1.98 17.49
C GLN A 19 -6.28 2.35 16.11
N THR A 20 -5.95 1.37 15.27
CA THR A 20 -5.45 1.63 13.93
C THR A 20 -6.61 1.97 13.01
N VAL A 21 -6.46 3.07 12.27
CA VAL A 21 -7.45 3.41 11.25
C VAL A 21 -7.16 2.55 10.03
N THR A 22 -8.18 1.84 9.56
CA THR A 22 -8.03 1.02 8.36
C THR A 22 -8.74 1.71 7.21
N ASN A 23 -8.15 1.57 6.02
CA ASN A 23 -8.71 2.19 4.82
C ASN A 23 -9.03 1.10 3.82
N ILE A 24 -10.27 1.04 3.40
CA ILE A 24 -10.69 0.08 2.40
C ILE A 24 -10.34 0.65 1.04
N ASP A 25 -9.47 -0.05 0.32
CA ASP A 25 -8.98 0.43 -0.96
C ASP A 25 -9.80 -0.16 -2.09
N HIS A 26 -10.24 0.70 -3.01
CA HIS A 26 -11.05 0.29 -4.15
C HIS A 26 -10.33 0.58 -5.44
N CYS A 27 -10.55 -0.27 -6.43
CA CYS A 27 -10.08 0.02 -7.78
C CYS A 27 -10.96 1.11 -8.37
N HIS A 28 -10.35 2.16 -8.87
CA HIS A 28 -11.09 3.31 -9.39
C HIS A 28 -11.83 2.99 -10.69
N THR A 29 -11.37 1.99 -11.41
CA THR A 29 -11.99 1.61 -12.68
C THR A 29 -13.16 0.65 -12.47
N THR A 30 -12.97 -0.39 -11.67
CA THR A 30 -13.99 -1.42 -11.48
C THR A 30 -14.77 -1.25 -10.20
N ASN A 31 -14.29 -0.41 -9.30
CA ASN A 31 -14.89 -0.15 -8.00
C ASN A 31 -14.86 -1.39 -7.10
N LYS A 32 -14.04 -2.36 -7.40
CA LYS A 32 -13.90 -3.54 -6.56
C LYS A 32 -12.92 -3.26 -5.43
N VAL A 33 -13.17 -3.87 -4.28
CA VAL A 33 -12.29 -3.73 -3.14
C VAL A 33 -10.99 -4.49 -3.43
N ARG A 34 -9.86 -3.78 -3.32
CA ARG A 34 -8.56 -4.40 -3.56
C ARG A 34 -7.92 -4.92 -2.29
N GLY A 35 -8.20 -4.29 -1.19
CA GLY A 35 -7.64 -4.71 0.08
C GLY A 35 -7.85 -3.65 1.14
N ILE A 36 -7.32 -3.89 2.31
CA ILE A 36 -7.40 -2.93 3.42
C ILE A 36 -5.99 -2.47 3.73
N LEU A 37 -5.80 -1.17 3.76
CA LEU A 37 -4.50 -0.55 3.89
C LEU A 37 -4.42 0.29 5.15
N CYS A 38 -3.22 0.44 5.67
CA CYS A 38 -3.00 1.41 6.73
C CYS A 38 -3.00 2.82 6.13
N PRO A 39 -3.16 3.86 6.96
CA PRO A 39 -3.24 5.22 6.43
C PRO A 39 -2.00 5.61 5.63
N HIS A 40 -0.82 5.16 6.06
CA HIS A 40 0.41 5.52 5.37
C HIS A 40 0.45 4.95 3.96
N CYS A 41 0.10 3.67 3.80
CA CYS A 41 0.13 3.05 2.49
C CYS A 41 -0.94 3.63 1.59
N ASN A 42 -2.13 3.87 2.14
CA ASN A 42 -3.21 4.45 1.38
C ASN A 42 -2.82 5.85 0.87
N ARG A 43 -2.24 6.65 1.75
CA ARG A 43 -1.79 7.99 1.38
C ARG A 43 -0.65 7.93 0.37
N GLY A 44 0.28 6.98 0.57
CA GLY A 44 1.40 6.83 -0.34
C GLY A 44 0.96 6.52 -1.75
N LEU A 45 0.00 5.62 -1.90
CA LEU A 45 -0.52 5.33 -3.24
C LEU A 45 -1.14 6.57 -3.86
N GLY A 46 -1.88 7.34 -3.07
CA GLY A 46 -2.49 8.56 -3.58
C GLY A 46 -1.46 9.59 -4.02
N GLN A 47 -0.35 9.70 -3.28
CA GLN A 47 0.71 10.63 -3.63
C GLN A 47 1.30 10.31 -4.99
N PHE A 48 1.38 9.03 -5.34
CA PHE A 48 1.85 8.61 -6.65
C PHE A 48 0.71 8.45 -7.64
N LYS A 49 -0.49 8.92 -7.26
CA LYS A 49 -1.68 8.89 -8.12
C LYS A 49 -2.01 7.47 -8.58
N GLU A 50 -1.57 6.48 -7.80
CA GLU A 50 -1.81 5.06 -8.10
C GLU A 50 -1.31 4.67 -9.49
N ASN A 51 -0.32 5.37 -10.00
CA ASN A 51 0.22 5.14 -11.33
C ASN A 51 1.31 4.09 -11.26
N ILE A 52 1.08 2.94 -11.88
CA ILE A 52 2.01 1.82 -11.81
C ILE A 52 3.36 2.18 -12.40
N LYS A 53 3.37 2.94 -13.50
CA LYS A 53 4.64 3.32 -14.12
C LYS A 53 5.46 4.22 -13.22
N VAL A 54 4.79 5.16 -12.54
CA VAL A 54 5.49 6.05 -11.63
C VAL A 54 5.99 5.27 -10.42
N LEU A 55 5.17 4.36 -9.90
CA LEU A 55 5.58 3.53 -8.77
C LEU A 55 6.77 2.66 -9.13
N THR A 56 6.78 2.11 -10.35
CA THR A 56 7.90 1.32 -10.83
C THR A 56 9.17 2.15 -10.90
N LYS A 57 9.05 3.39 -11.38
CA LYS A 57 10.20 4.29 -11.43
C LYS A 57 10.70 4.63 -10.02
N ALA A 58 9.79 4.75 -9.07
CA ALA A 58 10.20 5.00 -7.70
C ALA A 58 10.99 3.82 -7.14
N ILE A 59 10.56 2.60 -7.46
CA ILE A 59 11.27 1.42 -7.03
C ILE A 59 12.68 1.41 -7.63
N ASN A 60 12.79 1.64 -8.93
CA ASN A 60 14.10 1.66 -9.59
C ASN A 60 14.99 2.76 -9.03
N TYR A 61 14.40 3.90 -8.73
CA TYR A 61 15.16 5.02 -8.16
C TYR A 61 15.80 4.59 -6.83
N LEU A 62 15.01 3.93 -5.98
CA LEU A 62 15.52 3.50 -4.68
C LEU A 62 16.61 2.43 -4.84
N GLU A 63 16.43 1.53 -5.81
CA GLU A 63 17.39 0.47 -6.01
C GLU A 63 18.70 0.98 -6.57
N GLU A 64 18.64 2.04 -7.39
CA GLU A 64 19.85 2.61 -7.98
C GLU A 64 20.59 3.51 -7.02
N LYS A 65 19.85 4.24 -6.18
CA LYS A 65 20.47 5.27 -5.35
C LYS A 65 20.79 4.80 -3.96
N ASN A 66 20.11 3.77 -3.47
CA ASN A 66 20.35 3.26 -2.14
C ASN A 66 20.92 1.89 -2.21
N GLU A 67 21.84 1.60 -1.30
CA GLU A 67 22.31 0.24 -1.19
C GLU A 67 21.15 -0.64 -0.76
N PRO A 68 21.12 -1.83 -1.28
CA PRO A 68 20.11 -2.74 -0.83
C PRO A 68 20.32 -2.93 0.60
N ILE A 69 19.40 -2.78 1.35
CA ILE A 69 19.54 -2.86 2.57
C ILE A 69 19.44 -3.77 3.14
N LYS A 70 19.54 -4.06 3.16
CA LYS A 70 19.73 -4.72 3.84
C LYS A 70 19.04 -5.11 4.50
#